data_7a8d8f06fa09f768e5b930a4e4161757
#
_entry.id   7a8d8f06fa09f768e5b930a4e4161757
#
_cell.length_a   1.000
_cell.length_b   1.000
_cell.length_c   1.000
_cell.angle_alpha   90.00
_cell.angle_beta   90.00
_cell.angle_gamma   90.00
#
_symmetry.space_group_name_H-M   'P 1'
#
loop_
_entity.id
_entity.type
_entity.pdbx_description
1 polymer ?
#
loop_
_entity_poly.entity_id
_entity_poly.type
_entity_poly.pdbx_seq_one_letter_code
_entity_poly.pdbx_strand_id
1 'polypeptide(L)'
;MFFKRIFLLMLTFVCLLSIAGCTADTQKTPDVPDVSSSQTRLAVLNVGKADCMLLFVQDKTYLIDAGWERTYGTLQEALRQYGVTKLDGVFLTHSHKDHEGGLMRLAQSSMPVDKWYAPEIYYDVKEGKHPLVLAAAERNESVTWLAAGDEIRISDTAFMRVLGPLSQNTENENNNSLVLYVETPDGTMLLAADMKQEQEYELLQAGVVPPANVLKVGHHGDSGASSDWFVRTVQPELAVISTSTKEEYDTPAASVLKRFGLYDTVTVVTQDFTYGVLVTLYEGRAYYQDIVWQVPDYSQGIRSKLDVKEDLLTLRNSSSEPIPLGSWTLYSSRGDTTIVLPDDAFIPANGVYKIGTHSTGADASIILSVNRLWHKSKFDQCVLYDASGNIVLITDNGMPE
;
A
#
# COMPACT_ATOMS: atom_id res chain seq x y z
N MET A 1 50.99 16.61 -74.76
CA MET A 1 50.46 15.96 -75.98
C MET A 1 49.85 14.60 -75.54
N PHE A 2 48.64 14.34 -75.98
CA PHE A 2 47.78 13.15 -75.68
C PHE A 2 47.03 13.13 -74.37
N PHE A 3 45.80 13.60 -74.47
CA PHE A 3 44.67 13.33 -73.61
C PHE A 3 44.26 11.85 -73.65
N LYS A 4 44.06 11.20 -72.46
CA LYS A 4 43.26 10.03 -72.38
C LYS A 4 42.16 10.25 -71.31
N ARG A 5 40.93 10.31 -71.82
CA ARG A 5 39.71 10.35 -71.07
C ARG A 5 39.51 8.96 -70.44
N ILE A 6 39.33 8.87 -69.09
CA ILE A 6 38.87 7.71 -68.39
C ILE A 6 37.43 7.99 -67.99
N PHE A 7 36.54 7.17 -68.53
CA PHE A 7 35.13 7.12 -68.16
C PHE A 7 35.01 6.53 -66.78
N LEU A 8 34.47 7.29 -65.82
CA LEU A 8 34.18 6.81 -64.49
C LEU A 8 32.72 6.33 -64.48
N LEU A 9 32.50 5.02 -64.43
CA LEU A 9 31.19 4.42 -64.16
C LEU A 9 30.83 4.65 -62.69
N MET A 10 29.81 5.47 -62.48
CA MET A 10 29.15 5.58 -61.17
C MET A 10 28.26 4.34 -60.97
N LEU A 11 28.71 3.45 -60.13
CA LEU A 11 27.87 2.36 -59.61
C LEU A 11 27.08 2.91 -58.44
N THR A 12 25.80 3.22 -58.65
CA THR A 12 24.88 3.60 -57.57
C THR A 12 24.52 2.33 -56.78
N PHE A 13 25.16 2.23 -55.62
CA PHE A 13 24.77 1.21 -54.62
C PHE A 13 23.57 1.76 -53.85
N VAL A 14 22.37 1.25 -54.20
CA VAL A 14 21.18 1.51 -53.40
C VAL A 14 21.26 0.65 -52.13
N CYS A 15 21.70 1.27 -51.03
CA CYS A 15 21.51 0.70 -49.70
C CYS A 15 20.03 0.75 -49.31
N LEU A 16 19.32 -0.36 -49.46
CA LEU A 16 18.07 -0.58 -48.81
C LEU A 16 18.39 -0.69 -47.29
N LEU A 17 18.22 0.40 -46.58
CA LEU A 17 18.09 0.41 -45.12
C LEU A 17 16.74 -0.25 -44.80
N SER A 18 16.78 -1.51 -44.48
CA SER A 18 15.72 -2.17 -43.72
C SER A 18 15.65 -1.51 -42.34
N ILE A 19 14.69 -0.61 -42.16
CA ILE A 19 14.29 -0.14 -40.86
C ILE A 19 13.65 -1.35 -40.18
N ALA A 20 14.44 -2.14 -39.45
CA ALA A 20 13.90 -3.03 -38.43
C ALA A 20 13.26 -2.12 -37.38
N GLY A 21 11.95 -1.98 -37.49
CA GLY A 21 11.16 -1.40 -36.42
C GLY A 21 11.44 -2.21 -35.14
N CYS A 22 12.13 -1.59 -34.18
CA CYS A 22 12.02 -2.03 -32.80
C CYS A 22 10.55 -1.83 -32.43
N THR A 23 9.74 -2.86 -32.61
CA THR A 23 8.53 -2.99 -31.85
C THR A 23 9.03 -3.08 -30.40
N ALA A 24 8.71 -2.06 -29.61
CA ALA A 24 8.80 -2.16 -28.17
C ALA A 24 8.09 -3.48 -27.82
N ASP A 25 8.87 -4.40 -27.28
CA ASP A 25 8.36 -5.61 -26.68
C ASP A 25 7.45 -5.10 -25.55
N THR A 26 6.15 -5.03 -25.83
CA THR A 26 5.17 -4.91 -24.78
C THR A 26 5.41 -6.16 -23.94
N GLN A 27 6.02 -5.98 -22.77
CA GLN A 27 6.11 -7.05 -21.78
C GLN A 27 4.71 -7.63 -21.69
N LYS A 28 4.53 -8.81 -22.28
CA LYS A 28 3.34 -9.62 -22.04
C LYS A 28 3.27 -9.76 -20.53
N THR A 29 2.27 -9.13 -19.93
CA THR A 29 1.81 -9.57 -18.60
C THR A 29 1.67 -11.08 -18.73
N PRO A 30 2.38 -11.87 -17.91
CA PRO A 30 2.21 -13.31 -17.98
C PRO A 30 0.71 -13.59 -17.90
N ASP A 31 0.19 -14.48 -18.75
CA ASP A 31 -1.20 -14.92 -18.69
C ASP A 31 -1.43 -15.37 -17.25
N VAL A 32 -2.05 -14.51 -16.45
CA VAL A 32 -2.41 -14.86 -15.08
C VAL A 32 -3.44 -15.97 -15.24
N PRO A 33 -3.16 -17.19 -14.80
CA PRO A 33 -4.14 -18.27 -14.89
C PRO A 33 -5.39 -17.84 -14.14
N ASP A 34 -6.50 -18.51 -14.39
CA ASP A 34 -7.71 -18.30 -13.57
C ASP A 34 -7.40 -18.71 -12.12
N VAL A 35 -6.94 -17.73 -11.34
CA VAL A 35 -6.60 -17.89 -9.92
C VAL A 35 -7.82 -17.69 -9.00
N SER A 36 -9.03 -17.70 -9.57
CA SER A 36 -10.27 -17.52 -8.81
C SER A 36 -10.50 -18.61 -7.75
N SER A 37 -9.88 -19.78 -7.95
CA SER A 37 -9.88 -20.88 -6.98
C SER A 37 -8.80 -20.74 -5.88
N SER A 38 -7.86 -19.80 -6.00
CA SER A 38 -6.87 -19.55 -4.96
C SER A 38 -7.53 -19.10 -3.67
N GLN A 39 -7.06 -19.66 -2.57
CA GLN A 39 -7.51 -19.33 -1.22
C GLN A 39 -6.51 -18.47 -0.45
N THR A 40 -5.39 -18.10 -1.09
CA THR A 40 -4.30 -17.34 -0.45
C THR A 40 -3.95 -16.09 -1.25
N ARG A 41 -4.29 -14.92 -0.69
CA ARG A 41 -4.02 -13.62 -1.32
C ARG A 41 -3.48 -12.63 -0.29
N LEU A 42 -2.61 -11.73 -0.75
CA LEU A 42 -2.10 -10.60 0.04
C LEU A 42 -2.36 -9.30 -0.73
N ALA A 43 -3.19 -8.44 -0.20
CA ALA A 43 -3.34 -7.08 -0.72
C ALA A 43 -2.37 -6.16 0.03
N VAL A 44 -1.35 -5.67 -0.66
CA VAL A 44 -0.41 -4.66 -0.15
C VAL A 44 -0.88 -3.30 -0.65
N LEU A 45 -1.43 -2.50 0.26
CA LEU A 45 -2.07 -1.23 -0.09
C LEU A 45 -1.04 -0.14 -0.40
N ASN A 46 -1.36 0.74 -1.35
CA ASN A 46 -0.58 1.94 -1.60
C ASN A 46 -0.96 3.01 -0.56
N VAL A 47 -0.20 3.05 0.52
CA VAL A 47 -0.36 3.99 1.64
C VAL A 47 0.88 4.89 1.80
N GLY A 48 1.66 5.05 0.72
CA GLY A 48 2.92 5.76 0.73
C GLY A 48 4.07 4.89 1.21
N LYS A 49 5.07 5.49 1.86
CA LYS A 49 6.12 4.75 2.57
C LYS A 49 5.57 4.29 3.92
N ALA A 50 4.87 3.17 3.91
CA ALA A 50 4.20 2.59 5.08
C ALA A 50 3.71 1.17 4.77
N ASP A 51 3.44 0.38 5.78
CA ASP A 51 2.88 -0.95 5.64
C ASP A 51 1.41 -1.01 6.07
N CYS A 52 0.58 -1.48 5.15
CA CYS A 52 -0.82 -1.81 5.41
C CYS A 52 -1.21 -2.96 4.48
N MET A 53 -1.41 -4.14 5.04
CA MET A 53 -1.63 -5.35 4.25
C MET A 53 -2.84 -6.13 4.75
N LEU A 54 -3.66 -6.61 3.82
CA LEU A 54 -4.73 -7.57 4.10
C LEU A 54 -4.32 -8.94 3.57
N LEU A 55 -4.14 -9.90 4.48
CA LEU A 55 -3.86 -11.29 4.17
C LEU A 55 -5.17 -12.08 4.23
N PHE A 56 -5.52 -12.70 3.12
CA PHE A 56 -6.67 -13.60 2.98
C PHE A 56 -6.15 -15.02 2.86
N VAL A 57 -6.59 -15.89 3.76
CA VAL A 57 -6.29 -17.32 3.71
C VAL A 57 -7.58 -18.09 3.97
N GLN A 58 -8.08 -18.76 2.95
CA GLN A 58 -9.40 -19.42 2.98
C GLN A 58 -10.50 -18.41 3.35
N ASP A 59 -11.25 -18.67 4.44
CA ASP A 59 -12.31 -17.81 4.98
C ASP A 59 -11.80 -16.79 6.02
N LYS A 60 -10.48 -16.74 6.26
CA LYS A 60 -9.86 -15.88 7.27
C LYS A 60 -9.25 -14.64 6.66
N THR A 61 -9.38 -13.53 7.38
CA THR A 61 -8.80 -12.23 6.99
C THR A 61 -7.98 -11.65 8.14
N TYR A 62 -6.74 -11.32 7.84
CA TYR A 62 -5.81 -10.71 8.78
C TYR A 62 -5.34 -9.35 8.26
N LEU A 63 -5.24 -8.38 9.16
CA LEU A 63 -4.56 -7.11 8.90
C LEU A 63 -3.14 -7.19 9.47
N ILE A 64 -2.14 -6.91 8.65
CA ILE A 64 -0.75 -6.77 9.07
C ILE A 64 -0.36 -5.31 8.87
N ASP A 65 -0.13 -4.60 9.97
CA ASP A 65 0.05 -3.17 10.08
C ASP A 65 -1.12 -2.34 9.51
N ALA A 66 -1.23 -1.09 9.92
CA ALA A 66 -2.37 -0.23 9.59
C ALA A 66 -1.97 1.07 8.87
N GLY A 67 -0.72 1.15 8.41
CA GLY A 67 -0.18 2.32 7.73
C GLY A 67 -0.15 3.58 8.60
N TRP A 68 -0.11 4.73 7.95
CA TRP A 68 -0.24 6.03 8.60
C TRP A 68 -1.67 6.29 9.07
N GLU A 69 -1.85 7.06 10.13
CA GLU A 69 -3.17 7.54 10.56
C GLU A 69 -3.93 8.23 9.41
N ARG A 70 -3.24 9.04 8.62
CA ARG A 70 -3.80 9.77 7.47
C ARG A 70 -4.26 8.87 6.33
N THR A 71 -3.72 7.65 6.21
CA THR A 71 -4.10 6.69 5.16
C THR A 71 -5.15 5.68 5.62
N TYR A 72 -5.71 5.84 6.83
CA TYR A 72 -6.75 4.95 7.34
C TYR A 72 -7.96 4.83 6.41
N GLY A 73 -8.33 5.91 5.70
CA GLY A 73 -9.39 5.88 4.69
C GLY A 73 -9.14 4.85 3.57
N THR A 74 -7.88 4.68 3.17
CA THR A 74 -7.48 3.65 2.19
C THR A 74 -7.69 2.24 2.74
N LEU A 75 -7.33 1.99 4.00
CA LEU A 75 -7.62 0.71 4.67
C LEU A 75 -9.12 0.48 4.79
N GLN A 76 -9.88 1.47 5.25
CA GLN A 76 -11.33 1.37 5.40
C GLN A 76 -12.01 1.00 4.06
N GLU A 77 -11.58 1.65 2.98
CA GLU A 77 -12.11 1.34 1.64
C GLU A 77 -11.69 -0.05 1.16
N ALA A 78 -10.44 -0.46 1.40
CA ALA A 78 -10.01 -1.82 1.05
C ALA A 78 -10.87 -2.87 1.77
N LEU A 79 -11.12 -2.72 3.07
CA LEU A 79 -12.00 -3.60 3.83
C LEU A 79 -13.39 -3.69 3.22
N ARG A 80 -13.95 -2.54 2.80
CA ARG A 80 -15.26 -2.46 2.15
C ARG A 80 -15.26 -3.14 0.78
N GLN A 81 -14.29 -2.87 -0.09
CA GLN A 81 -14.19 -3.40 -1.45
C GLN A 81 -13.99 -4.93 -1.46
N TYR A 82 -13.24 -5.45 -0.49
CA TYR A 82 -13.08 -6.89 -0.32
C TYR A 82 -14.23 -7.55 0.45
N GLY A 83 -15.23 -6.78 0.89
CA GLY A 83 -16.37 -7.31 1.66
C GLY A 83 -15.98 -7.86 3.02
N VAL A 84 -14.91 -7.33 3.63
CA VAL A 84 -14.43 -7.77 4.93
C VAL A 84 -15.41 -7.27 6.01
N THR A 85 -16.05 -8.20 6.68
CA THR A 85 -17.02 -7.91 7.77
C THR A 85 -16.43 -8.18 9.14
N LYS A 86 -15.24 -8.80 9.21
CA LYS A 86 -14.53 -9.14 10.44
C LYS A 86 -13.04 -9.36 10.11
N LEU A 87 -12.16 -8.99 11.03
CA LEU A 87 -10.75 -9.36 11.03
C LEU A 87 -10.53 -10.50 12.03
N ASP A 88 -9.98 -11.63 11.57
CA ASP A 88 -9.62 -12.76 12.44
C ASP A 88 -8.38 -12.45 13.27
N GLY A 89 -7.57 -11.50 12.84
CA GLY A 89 -6.47 -10.95 13.62
C GLY A 89 -5.91 -9.66 13.04
N VAL A 90 -5.39 -8.82 13.92
CA VAL A 90 -4.64 -7.60 13.60
C VAL A 90 -3.25 -7.75 14.18
N PHE A 91 -2.24 -7.63 13.34
CA PHE A 91 -0.83 -7.69 13.72
C PHE A 91 -0.23 -6.29 13.67
N LEU A 92 0.45 -5.89 14.73
CA LEU A 92 1.41 -4.78 14.69
C LEU A 92 2.80 -5.39 14.68
N THR A 93 3.57 -5.12 13.62
CA THR A 93 4.92 -5.69 13.48
C THR A 93 5.94 -5.01 14.39
N HIS A 94 5.85 -3.69 14.52
CA HIS A 94 6.63 -2.87 15.45
C HIS A 94 5.98 -1.48 15.61
N SER A 95 6.45 -0.66 16.53
CA SER A 95 5.74 0.53 17.00
C SER A 95 6.13 1.84 16.30
N HIS A 96 6.43 1.79 15.00
CA HIS A 96 6.58 3.00 14.21
C HIS A 96 5.26 3.48 13.59
N LYS A 97 5.18 4.80 13.36
CA LYS A 97 3.92 5.46 12.96
C LYS A 97 3.39 5.05 11.60
N ASP A 98 4.26 4.67 10.68
CA ASP A 98 3.94 4.16 9.37
C ASP A 98 3.44 2.69 9.36
N HIS A 99 3.37 2.07 10.55
CA HIS A 99 2.81 0.75 10.81
C HIS A 99 1.62 0.81 11.76
N GLU A 100 1.71 1.62 12.83
CA GLU A 100 0.70 1.70 13.89
C GLU A 100 -0.43 2.70 13.61
N GLY A 101 -0.21 3.65 12.68
CA GLY A 101 -0.97 4.91 12.61
C GLY A 101 -2.48 4.75 12.49
N GLY A 102 -2.96 3.74 11.74
CA GLY A 102 -4.37 3.47 11.58
C GLY A 102 -5.02 2.65 12.71
N LEU A 103 -4.25 2.10 13.65
CA LEU A 103 -4.79 1.14 14.63
C LEU A 103 -5.84 1.72 15.56
N MET A 104 -5.63 2.92 16.08
CA MET A 104 -6.60 3.56 16.98
C MET A 104 -7.91 3.84 16.24
N ARG A 105 -7.83 4.24 14.98
CA ARG A 105 -9.01 4.47 14.12
C ARG A 105 -9.78 3.17 13.87
N LEU A 106 -9.04 2.09 13.61
CA LEU A 106 -9.64 0.75 13.48
C LEU A 106 -10.32 0.33 14.79
N ALA A 107 -9.67 0.54 15.93
CA ALA A 107 -10.24 0.21 17.24
C ALA A 107 -11.53 0.98 17.54
N GLN A 108 -11.62 2.24 17.11
CA GLN A 108 -12.82 3.08 17.27
C GLN A 108 -13.92 2.80 16.24
N SER A 109 -13.61 2.04 15.19
CA SER A 109 -14.58 1.66 14.17
C SER A 109 -15.50 0.54 14.63
N SER A 110 -16.54 0.24 13.85
CA SER A 110 -17.43 -0.90 14.07
C SER A 110 -16.89 -2.24 13.54
N MET A 111 -15.68 -2.26 12.94
CA MET A 111 -15.07 -3.49 12.38
C MET A 111 -14.75 -4.47 13.52
N PRO A 112 -15.35 -5.66 13.57
CA PRO A 112 -15.01 -6.66 14.57
C PRO A 112 -13.58 -7.17 14.38
N VAL A 113 -12.85 -7.35 15.47
CA VAL A 113 -11.50 -7.92 15.52
C VAL A 113 -11.49 -9.07 16.53
N ASP A 114 -11.09 -10.27 16.11
CA ASP A 114 -11.06 -11.42 17.02
C ASP A 114 -9.83 -11.41 17.94
N LYS A 115 -8.66 -11.00 17.39
CA LYS A 115 -7.40 -11.00 18.14
C LYS A 115 -6.46 -9.87 17.70
N TRP A 116 -5.67 -9.38 18.65
CA TRP A 116 -4.60 -8.40 18.46
C TRP A 116 -3.27 -9.05 18.77
N TYR A 117 -2.32 -8.96 17.85
CA TYR A 117 -1.01 -9.61 17.94
C TYR A 117 0.13 -8.61 17.83
N ALA A 118 1.13 -8.70 18.70
CA ALA A 118 2.36 -7.93 18.64
C ALA A 118 3.55 -8.77 19.10
N PRO A 119 4.80 -8.44 18.71
CA PRO A 119 5.96 -9.09 19.25
C PRO A 119 6.06 -8.82 20.76
N GLU A 120 6.49 -9.82 21.53
CA GLU A 120 6.78 -9.61 22.95
C GLU A 120 8.05 -8.77 23.19
N ILE A 121 8.90 -8.68 22.17
CA ILE A 121 10.13 -7.89 22.15
C ILE A 121 9.88 -6.58 21.42
N TYR A 122 10.03 -5.45 22.13
CA TYR A 122 9.99 -4.09 21.60
C TYR A 122 10.86 -3.18 22.47
N TYR A 123 11.26 -2.00 21.99
CA TYR A 123 12.18 -1.13 22.72
C TYR A 123 11.71 0.31 22.88
N ASP A 124 11.35 1.01 21.81
CA ASP A 124 11.11 2.46 21.82
C ASP A 124 9.76 2.88 22.44
N VAL A 125 9.10 1.99 23.15
CA VAL A 125 7.77 2.22 23.71
C VAL A 125 7.83 2.32 25.22
N LYS A 126 7.32 3.41 25.76
CA LYS A 126 7.16 3.57 27.22
C LYS A 126 6.14 2.56 27.75
N GLU A 127 6.38 2.07 28.97
CA GLU A 127 5.47 1.17 29.66
C GLU A 127 4.02 1.70 29.65
N GLY A 128 3.07 0.85 29.29
CA GLY A 128 1.64 1.18 29.16
C GLY A 128 1.28 2.11 27.99
N LYS A 129 2.22 2.37 27.06
CA LYS A 129 2.00 3.20 25.87
C LYS A 129 2.14 2.45 24.56
N HIS A 130 2.21 1.12 24.60
CA HIS A 130 2.28 0.32 23.39
C HIS A 130 1.02 0.55 22.53
N PRO A 131 1.16 0.94 21.23
CA PRO A 131 0.04 1.40 20.41
C PRO A 131 -1.06 0.37 20.29
N LEU A 132 -0.69 -0.89 20.08
CA LEU A 132 -1.67 -1.98 19.96
C LEU A 132 -2.40 -2.25 21.30
N VAL A 133 -1.71 -2.09 22.44
CA VAL A 133 -2.34 -2.20 23.76
C VAL A 133 -3.39 -1.11 23.97
N LEU A 134 -3.08 0.12 23.54
CA LEU A 134 -4.03 1.23 23.62
C LEU A 134 -5.23 1.00 22.70
N ALA A 135 -5.00 0.51 21.48
CA ALA A 135 -6.06 0.21 20.52
C ALA A 135 -6.95 -0.95 21.02
N ALA A 136 -6.38 -2.04 21.50
CA ALA A 136 -7.15 -3.17 22.07
C ALA A 136 -7.94 -2.76 23.32
N ALA A 137 -7.35 -1.93 24.18
CA ALA A 137 -7.99 -1.43 25.40
C ALA A 137 -9.23 -0.55 25.11
N GLU A 138 -9.23 0.21 24.02
CA GLU A 138 -10.40 0.99 23.55
C GLU A 138 -11.64 0.09 23.36
N ARG A 139 -11.42 -1.18 23.08
CA ARG A 139 -12.46 -2.19 22.86
C ARG A 139 -12.66 -3.13 24.05
N ASN A 140 -11.98 -2.91 25.17
CA ASN A 140 -11.89 -3.81 26.31
C ASN A 140 -11.33 -5.20 25.93
N GLU A 141 -10.44 -5.25 24.97
CA GLU A 141 -9.77 -6.44 24.46
C GLU A 141 -8.28 -6.43 24.91
N SER A 142 -7.57 -7.53 24.70
CA SER A 142 -6.16 -7.68 25.09
C SER A 142 -5.30 -8.11 23.93
N VAL A 143 -3.99 -7.78 24.01
CA VAL A 143 -2.98 -8.19 23.03
C VAL A 143 -2.46 -9.58 23.36
N THR A 144 -2.32 -10.42 22.34
CA THR A 144 -1.59 -11.68 22.37
C THR A 144 -0.14 -11.37 21.95
N TRP A 145 0.79 -11.55 22.86
CA TRP A 145 2.20 -11.35 22.61
C TRP A 145 2.80 -12.57 21.93
N LEU A 146 3.61 -12.33 20.89
CA LEU A 146 4.20 -13.38 20.08
C LEU A 146 5.72 -13.39 20.22
N ALA A 147 6.27 -14.58 20.41
CA ALA A 147 7.70 -14.87 20.42
C ALA A 147 8.14 -15.63 19.17
N ALA A 148 9.41 -15.56 18.84
CA ALA A 148 10.00 -16.40 17.79
C ALA A 148 9.78 -17.88 18.09
N GLY A 149 9.30 -18.61 17.08
CA GLY A 149 8.89 -20.02 17.20
C GLY A 149 7.39 -20.22 17.43
N ASP A 150 6.63 -19.18 17.78
CA ASP A 150 5.17 -19.29 17.88
C ASP A 150 4.54 -19.58 16.51
N GLU A 151 3.43 -20.32 16.55
CA GLU A 151 2.64 -20.66 15.37
C GLU A 151 1.19 -20.29 15.57
N ILE A 152 0.65 -19.51 14.63
CA ILE A 152 -0.79 -19.22 14.56
C ILE A 152 -1.39 -20.16 13.52
N ARG A 153 -2.17 -21.11 13.97
CA ARG A 153 -2.89 -22.03 13.11
C ARG A 153 -4.08 -21.33 12.48
N ILE A 154 -4.08 -21.21 11.16
CA ILE A 154 -5.18 -20.63 10.37
C ILE A 154 -6.21 -21.71 10.07
N SER A 155 -5.75 -22.89 9.63
CA SER A 155 -6.56 -24.07 9.33
C SER A 155 -5.73 -25.35 9.55
N ASP A 156 -6.24 -26.49 9.14
CA ASP A 156 -5.50 -27.76 9.21
C ASP A 156 -4.27 -27.79 8.29
N THR A 157 -4.22 -26.94 7.28
CA THR A 157 -3.17 -26.93 6.25
C THR A 157 -2.53 -25.57 6.03
N ALA A 158 -2.88 -24.55 6.83
CA ALA A 158 -2.35 -23.19 6.71
C ALA A 158 -1.93 -22.64 8.07
N PHE A 159 -0.73 -22.03 8.12
CA PHE A 159 -0.10 -21.55 9.35
C PHE A 159 0.60 -20.21 9.12
N MET A 160 0.69 -19.40 10.17
CA MET A 160 1.64 -18.30 10.27
C MET A 160 2.65 -18.61 11.36
N ARG A 161 3.95 -18.63 11.03
CA ARG A 161 5.03 -18.85 12.00
C ARG A 161 5.77 -17.55 12.25
N VAL A 162 6.09 -17.29 13.51
CA VAL A 162 6.91 -16.16 13.93
C VAL A 162 8.39 -16.57 13.81
N LEU A 163 9.12 -15.93 12.90
CA LEU A 163 10.55 -16.19 12.73
C LEU A 163 11.41 -15.31 13.64
N GLY A 164 10.96 -14.12 13.97
CA GLY A 164 11.64 -13.13 14.78
C GLY A 164 10.72 -12.07 15.35
N PRO A 165 11.26 -11.22 16.25
CA PRO A 165 12.67 -11.11 16.64
C PRO A 165 13.13 -12.24 17.58
N LEU A 166 14.44 -12.60 17.51
CA LEU A 166 15.04 -13.60 18.41
C LEU A 166 15.60 -12.96 19.66
N SER A 167 16.07 -11.72 19.55
CA SER A 167 16.61 -10.94 20.67
C SER A 167 16.17 -9.48 20.57
N GLN A 168 16.23 -8.75 21.70
CA GLN A 168 15.89 -7.32 21.72
C GLN A 168 17.05 -6.49 21.17
N ASN A 169 16.77 -5.69 20.14
CA ASN A 169 17.64 -4.63 19.69
C ASN A 169 17.29 -3.33 20.43
N THR A 170 18.26 -2.76 21.16
CA THR A 170 18.08 -1.53 21.96
C THR A 170 18.56 -0.27 21.26
N GLU A 171 18.99 -0.39 20.00
CA GLU A 171 19.49 0.72 19.20
C GLU A 171 18.54 1.10 18.06
N ASN A 172 17.75 0.12 17.57
CA ASN A 172 16.89 0.32 16.42
C ASN A 172 15.64 -0.56 16.51
N GLU A 173 14.47 0.08 16.73
CA GLU A 173 13.18 -0.62 16.86
C GLU A 173 12.82 -1.42 15.60
N ASN A 174 13.27 -1.02 14.42
CA ASN A 174 13.07 -1.79 13.18
C ASN A 174 13.61 -3.23 13.29
N ASN A 175 14.67 -3.45 14.05
CA ASN A 175 15.24 -4.78 14.28
C ASN A 175 14.50 -5.58 15.39
N ASN A 176 13.42 -5.04 15.94
CA ASN A 176 12.46 -5.75 16.79
C ASN A 176 11.18 -6.11 16.00
N SER A 177 11.21 -5.99 14.68
CA SER A 177 10.08 -6.29 13.79
C SER A 177 9.63 -7.73 13.91
N LEU A 178 8.31 -7.93 14.02
CA LEU A 178 7.68 -9.24 13.92
C LEU A 178 7.81 -9.75 12.48
N VAL A 179 8.62 -10.77 12.28
CA VAL A 179 8.82 -11.41 10.98
C VAL A 179 7.93 -12.62 10.88
N LEU A 180 6.98 -12.61 9.93
CA LEU A 180 5.99 -13.65 9.76
C LEU A 180 6.28 -14.50 8.51
N TYR A 181 6.16 -15.80 8.65
CA TYR A 181 6.21 -16.76 7.56
C TYR A 181 4.85 -17.42 7.42
N VAL A 182 4.19 -17.17 6.29
CA VAL A 182 2.87 -17.73 5.96
C VAL A 182 3.08 -18.95 5.09
N GLU A 183 2.54 -20.09 5.51
CA GLU A 183 2.58 -21.36 4.80
C GLU A 183 1.16 -21.85 4.53
N THR A 184 0.84 -22.09 3.27
CA THR A 184 -0.46 -22.55 2.80
C THR A 184 -0.31 -23.60 1.71
N PRO A 185 -1.35 -24.36 1.37
CA PRO A 185 -1.32 -25.26 0.22
C PRO A 185 -1.03 -24.55 -1.12
N ASP A 186 -1.35 -23.26 -1.23
CA ASP A 186 -1.13 -22.48 -2.44
C ASP A 186 0.31 -21.98 -2.60
N GLY A 187 1.11 -21.99 -1.51
CA GLY A 187 2.50 -21.52 -1.48
C GLY A 187 2.84 -20.79 -0.19
N THR A 188 3.95 -20.03 -0.24
CA THR A 188 4.56 -19.43 0.95
C THR A 188 4.85 -17.95 0.79
N MET A 189 4.73 -17.18 1.88
CA MET A 189 5.09 -15.76 1.94
C MET A 189 5.97 -15.48 3.17
N LEU A 190 6.98 -14.63 3.01
CA LEU A 190 7.75 -14.06 4.11
C LEU A 190 7.46 -12.57 4.20
N LEU A 191 6.91 -12.13 5.31
CA LEU A 191 6.57 -10.73 5.61
C LEU A 191 7.64 -10.20 6.57
N ALA A 192 8.56 -9.39 6.04
CA ALA A 192 9.77 -8.98 6.77
C ALA A 192 9.58 -7.69 7.60
N ALA A 193 8.41 -7.04 7.50
CA ALA A 193 8.16 -5.75 8.15
C ALA A 193 9.31 -4.75 7.88
N ASP A 194 9.87 -4.13 8.92
CA ASP A 194 11.01 -3.21 8.78
C ASP A 194 12.34 -3.81 9.23
N MET A 195 12.41 -5.15 9.25
CA MET A 195 13.66 -5.86 9.53
C MET A 195 14.83 -5.31 8.72
N LYS A 196 15.92 -4.97 9.40
CA LYS A 196 17.19 -4.54 8.81
C LYS A 196 18.25 -5.65 8.92
N GLN A 197 19.44 -5.39 8.37
CA GLN A 197 20.47 -6.41 8.21
C GLN A 197 20.92 -7.05 9.53
N GLU A 198 20.88 -6.33 10.66
CA GLU A 198 21.23 -6.93 11.94
C GLU A 198 20.27 -8.08 12.31
N GLN A 199 18.97 -7.85 12.20
CA GLN A 199 17.97 -8.90 12.45
C GLN A 199 18.02 -9.99 11.37
N GLU A 200 18.24 -9.63 10.10
CA GLU A 200 18.45 -10.62 9.04
C GLU A 200 19.59 -11.58 9.36
N TYR A 201 20.76 -11.05 9.80
CA TYR A 201 21.90 -11.88 10.17
C TYR A 201 21.60 -12.79 11.35
N GLU A 202 20.90 -12.29 12.35
CA GLU A 202 20.50 -13.08 13.51
C GLU A 202 19.64 -14.28 13.08
N LEU A 203 18.61 -14.04 12.29
CA LEU A 203 17.71 -15.10 11.78
C LEU A 203 18.44 -16.11 10.87
N LEU A 204 19.33 -15.60 9.99
CA LEU A 204 20.14 -16.46 9.10
C LEU A 204 21.12 -17.32 9.87
N GLN A 205 21.79 -16.77 10.90
CA GLN A 205 22.71 -17.52 11.75
C GLN A 205 21.99 -18.58 12.57
N ALA A 206 20.76 -18.29 13.00
CA ALA A 206 19.91 -19.26 13.68
C ALA A 206 19.35 -20.33 12.75
N GLY A 207 19.48 -20.15 11.42
CA GLY A 207 19.02 -21.12 10.41
C GLY A 207 17.49 -21.21 10.33
N VAL A 208 16.76 -20.15 10.72
CA VAL A 208 15.30 -20.18 10.80
C VAL A 208 14.62 -19.54 9.57
N VAL A 209 15.38 -18.97 8.63
CA VAL A 209 14.85 -18.35 7.41
C VAL A 209 14.60 -19.40 6.33
N PRO A 210 13.34 -19.69 5.97
CA PRO A 210 13.02 -20.61 4.88
C PRO A 210 12.96 -19.89 3.52
N PRO A 211 13.00 -20.62 2.41
CA PRO A 211 12.59 -20.11 1.10
C PRO A 211 11.11 -19.70 1.10
N ALA A 212 10.77 -18.69 0.27
CA ALA A 212 9.38 -18.25 0.12
C ALA A 212 9.08 -17.80 -1.32
N ASN A 213 7.88 -18.07 -1.83
CA ASN A 213 7.45 -17.60 -3.15
C ASN A 213 7.36 -16.07 -3.20
N VAL A 214 6.86 -15.47 -2.12
CA VAL A 214 6.67 -14.03 -1.98
C VAL A 214 7.49 -13.48 -0.82
N LEU A 215 8.18 -12.38 -1.06
CA LEU A 215 8.82 -11.58 -0.02
C LEU A 215 8.16 -10.19 0.03
N LYS A 216 7.51 -9.82 1.16
CA LYS A 216 7.32 -8.41 1.48
C LYS A 216 8.67 -7.89 1.97
N VAL A 217 9.24 -6.98 1.20
CA VAL A 217 10.61 -6.50 1.39
C VAL A 217 10.74 -5.70 2.68
N GLY A 218 11.85 -5.92 3.40
CA GLY A 218 12.13 -5.25 4.66
C GLY A 218 12.35 -3.74 4.50
N HIS A 219 11.90 -2.97 5.48
CA HIS A 219 12.13 -1.54 5.63
C HIS A 219 11.92 -0.74 4.34
N HIS A 220 10.80 -1.00 3.66
CA HIS A 220 10.38 -0.30 2.44
C HIS A 220 11.42 -0.31 1.30
N GLY A 221 12.35 -1.28 1.32
CA GLY A 221 13.44 -1.36 0.36
C GLY A 221 14.61 -0.41 0.64
N ASP A 222 14.79 0.04 1.89
CA ASP A 222 15.99 0.78 2.33
C ASP A 222 17.28 0.00 2.10
N SER A 223 18.37 0.70 1.85
CA SER A 223 19.68 0.10 1.56
C SER A 223 20.25 -0.76 2.69
N GLY A 224 19.81 -0.53 3.93
CA GLY A 224 20.16 -1.28 5.13
C GLY A 224 19.35 -2.55 5.36
N ALA A 225 18.50 -2.94 4.39
CA ALA A 225 17.71 -4.17 4.43
C ALA A 225 17.95 -5.04 3.21
N SER A 226 17.38 -6.24 3.22
CA SER A 226 17.45 -7.22 2.14
C SER A 226 18.88 -7.54 1.72
N SER A 227 19.74 -7.99 2.66
CA SER A 227 21.14 -8.36 2.37
C SER A 227 21.22 -9.45 1.30
N ASP A 228 22.39 -9.56 0.63
CA ASP A 228 22.61 -10.57 -0.40
C ASP A 228 22.42 -12.00 0.15
N TRP A 229 22.87 -12.25 1.37
CA TRP A 229 22.67 -13.55 2.00
C TRP A 229 21.19 -13.82 2.27
N PHE A 230 20.44 -12.83 2.74
CA PHE A 230 19.01 -12.97 3.00
C PHE A 230 18.23 -13.27 1.71
N VAL A 231 18.40 -12.46 0.66
CA VAL A 231 17.72 -12.64 -0.64
C VAL A 231 18.04 -13.99 -1.25
N ARG A 232 19.33 -14.41 -1.19
CA ARG A 232 19.77 -15.71 -1.69
C ARG A 232 19.19 -16.88 -0.89
N THR A 233 18.91 -16.71 0.39
CA THR A 233 18.31 -17.75 1.24
C THR A 233 16.81 -17.86 1.00
N VAL A 234 16.10 -16.71 0.93
CA VAL A 234 14.64 -16.67 0.69
C VAL A 234 14.29 -17.08 -0.74
N GLN A 235 15.10 -16.68 -1.73
CA GLN A 235 14.89 -16.96 -3.17
C GLN A 235 13.45 -16.63 -3.65
N PRO A 236 12.94 -15.43 -3.42
CA PRO A 236 11.57 -15.11 -3.76
C PRO A 236 11.36 -15.04 -5.27
N GLU A 237 10.24 -15.57 -5.77
CA GLU A 237 9.78 -15.34 -7.15
C GLU A 237 9.32 -13.89 -7.31
N LEU A 238 8.64 -13.36 -6.28
CA LEU A 238 8.07 -12.02 -6.24
C LEU A 238 8.49 -11.29 -4.96
N ALA A 239 9.06 -10.10 -5.13
CA ALA A 239 9.35 -9.16 -4.06
C ALA A 239 8.40 -7.95 -4.15
N VAL A 240 7.68 -7.64 -3.07
CA VAL A 240 6.77 -6.50 -2.99
C VAL A 240 7.36 -5.45 -2.06
N ILE A 241 7.50 -4.23 -2.56
CA ILE A 241 8.03 -3.08 -1.82
C ILE A 241 6.92 -2.05 -1.62
N SER A 242 6.56 -1.79 -0.38
CA SER A 242 5.62 -0.73 0.01
C SER A 242 6.40 0.56 0.27
N THR A 243 6.41 1.47 -0.69
CA THR A 243 7.10 2.75 -0.55
C THR A 243 6.57 3.81 -1.49
N SER A 244 7.02 5.05 -1.28
CA SER A 244 6.79 6.18 -2.17
C SER A 244 8.04 7.06 -2.23
N THR A 245 8.60 7.22 -3.41
CA THR A 245 9.74 8.12 -3.66
C THR A 245 9.39 9.60 -3.49
N LYS A 246 8.10 9.93 -3.37
CA LYS A 246 7.65 11.28 -3.02
C LYS A 246 7.86 11.60 -1.54
N GLU A 247 7.87 10.57 -0.70
CA GLU A 247 8.07 10.69 0.75
C GLU A 247 9.53 10.49 1.11
N GLU A 248 10.18 9.50 0.51
CA GLU A 248 11.60 9.22 0.70
C GLU A 248 12.23 8.84 -0.65
N TYR A 249 13.02 9.76 -1.21
CA TYR A 249 13.51 9.69 -2.60
C TYR A 249 14.50 8.53 -2.85
N ASP A 250 15.10 7.95 -1.82
CA ASP A 250 16.07 6.87 -1.90
C ASP A 250 15.52 5.48 -1.57
N THR A 251 14.19 5.37 -1.41
CA THR A 251 13.48 4.09 -1.32
C THR A 251 12.54 3.89 -2.51
N PRO A 252 12.56 2.72 -3.17
CA PRO A 252 13.47 1.61 -2.93
C PRO A 252 14.89 1.93 -3.38
N ALA A 253 15.88 1.55 -2.58
CA ALA A 253 17.27 1.79 -2.90
C ALA A 253 17.71 1.01 -4.15
N ALA A 254 18.47 1.66 -5.04
CA ALA A 254 18.95 1.04 -6.27
C ALA A 254 19.79 -0.23 -6.01
N SER A 255 20.50 -0.30 -4.88
CA SER A 255 21.25 -1.47 -4.45
C SER A 255 20.36 -2.66 -4.13
N VAL A 256 19.17 -2.42 -3.56
CA VAL A 256 18.16 -3.45 -3.24
C VAL A 256 17.55 -3.98 -4.54
N LEU A 257 17.08 -3.08 -5.43
CA LEU A 257 16.53 -3.47 -6.73
C LEU A 257 17.53 -4.29 -7.57
N LYS A 258 18.80 -3.84 -7.61
CA LYS A 258 19.87 -4.57 -8.29
C LYS A 258 20.06 -5.97 -7.72
N ARG A 259 19.97 -6.12 -6.41
CA ARG A 259 20.17 -7.41 -5.72
C ARG A 259 19.05 -8.39 -6.09
N PHE A 260 17.79 -7.98 -6.08
CA PHE A 260 16.69 -8.82 -6.56
C PHE A 260 16.86 -9.22 -8.02
N GLY A 261 17.30 -8.28 -8.88
CA GLY A 261 17.58 -8.56 -10.29
C GLY A 261 18.71 -9.61 -10.51
N LEU A 262 19.66 -9.76 -9.58
CA LEU A 262 20.70 -10.80 -9.67
C LEU A 262 20.17 -12.22 -9.46
N TYR A 263 19.00 -12.35 -8.86
CA TYR A 263 18.34 -13.64 -8.56
C TYR A 263 17.06 -13.84 -9.36
N ASP A 264 16.87 -13.09 -10.46
CA ASP A 264 15.71 -13.17 -11.34
C ASP A 264 14.36 -12.96 -10.61
N THR A 265 14.40 -12.28 -9.46
CA THR A 265 13.20 -11.96 -8.67
C THR A 265 12.40 -10.84 -9.34
N VAL A 266 11.12 -11.06 -9.62
CA VAL A 266 10.20 -10.01 -10.05
C VAL A 266 9.99 -9.04 -8.89
N THR A 267 10.22 -7.74 -9.12
CA THR A 267 10.07 -6.72 -8.08
C THR A 267 8.95 -5.76 -8.45
N VAL A 268 8.00 -5.55 -7.56
CA VAL A 268 6.91 -4.60 -7.72
C VAL A 268 6.90 -3.60 -6.56
N VAL A 269 6.56 -2.34 -6.87
CA VAL A 269 6.56 -1.23 -5.90
C VAL A 269 5.16 -0.66 -5.82
N THR A 270 4.61 -0.50 -4.62
CA THR A 270 3.21 -0.09 -4.44
C THR A 270 2.89 1.27 -5.05
N GLN A 271 3.84 2.20 -5.09
CA GLN A 271 3.65 3.52 -5.71
C GLN A 271 3.30 3.49 -7.20
N ASP A 272 3.61 2.39 -7.91
CA ASP A 272 3.35 2.24 -9.35
C ASP A 272 1.89 1.83 -9.63
N PHE A 273 1.11 1.59 -8.58
CA PHE A 273 -0.28 1.13 -8.60
C PHE A 273 -1.17 2.12 -7.85
N THR A 274 -2.36 2.38 -8.36
CA THR A 274 -3.25 3.40 -7.77
C THR A 274 -3.65 3.06 -6.33
N TYR A 275 -4.06 1.81 -6.08
CA TYR A 275 -4.55 1.39 -4.76
C TYR A 275 -3.65 0.34 -4.11
N GLY A 276 -2.63 -0.14 -4.82
CA GLY A 276 -1.69 -1.15 -4.36
C GLY A 276 -1.68 -2.40 -5.21
N VAL A 277 -1.07 -3.45 -4.69
CA VAL A 277 -0.81 -4.71 -5.38
C VAL A 277 -1.55 -5.85 -4.69
N LEU A 278 -2.36 -6.59 -5.45
CA LEU A 278 -2.91 -7.87 -5.01
C LEU A 278 -1.99 -9.00 -5.47
N VAL A 279 -1.37 -9.67 -4.51
CA VAL A 279 -0.61 -10.89 -4.72
C VAL A 279 -1.51 -12.10 -4.52
N THR A 280 -1.41 -13.09 -5.39
CA THR A 280 -2.14 -14.35 -5.29
C THR A 280 -1.14 -15.50 -5.36
N LEU A 281 -1.19 -16.40 -4.38
CA LEU A 281 -0.49 -17.68 -4.45
C LEU A 281 -1.41 -18.72 -5.10
N TYR A 282 -0.88 -19.47 -6.05
CA TYR A 282 -1.62 -20.54 -6.72
C TYR A 282 -0.67 -21.61 -7.23
N GLU A 283 -0.92 -22.86 -6.87
CA GLU A 283 -0.09 -24.03 -7.25
C GLU A 283 1.41 -23.83 -7.02
N GLY A 284 1.79 -23.26 -5.88
CA GLY A 284 3.18 -23.01 -5.51
C GLY A 284 3.86 -21.88 -6.28
N ARG A 285 3.11 -21.01 -6.95
CA ARG A 285 3.60 -19.85 -7.72
C ARG A 285 2.99 -18.56 -7.21
N ALA A 286 3.71 -17.45 -7.40
CA ALA A 286 3.27 -16.11 -7.07
C ALA A 286 2.81 -15.35 -8.31
N TYR A 287 1.62 -14.75 -8.23
CA TYR A 287 1.05 -13.87 -9.25
C TYR A 287 0.73 -12.52 -8.63
N TYR A 288 0.74 -11.46 -9.41
CA TYR A 288 0.35 -10.13 -8.93
C TYR A 288 -0.49 -9.39 -9.97
N GLN A 289 -1.33 -8.50 -9.47
CA GLN A 289 -2.15 -7.60 -10.30
C GLN A 289 -2.45 -6.31 -9.53
N ASP A 290 -2.92 -5.29 -10.26
CA ASP A 290 -3.41 -4.07 -9.65
C ASP A 290 -4.58 -4.37 -8.72
N ILE A 291 -4.64 -3.68 -7.60
CA ILE A 291 -5.88 -3.57 -6.84
C ILE A 291 -6.79 -2.61 -7.61
N VAL A 292 -7.90 -3.13 -8.10
CA VAL A 292 -8.91 -2.35 -8.82
C VAL A 292 -10.15 -2.26 -7.95
N TRP A 293 -10.52 -1.03 -7.59
CA TRP A 293 -11.76 -0.78 -6.88
C TRP A 293 -12.89 -0.44 -7.83
N GLN A 294 -14.08 -0.91 -7.52
CA GLN A 294 -15.27 -0.52 -8.27
C GLN A 294 -15.62 0.91 -7.90
N VAL A 295 -15.33 1.82 -8.81
CA VAL A 295 -15.68 3.25 -8.67
C VAL A 295 -16.79 3.53 -9.67
N PRO A 296 -17.88 4.23 -9.29
CA PRO A 296 -18.94 4.59 -10.21
C PRO A 296 -18.42 5.40 -11.40
N ASP A 297 -19.03 5.22 -12.58
CA ASP A 297 -18.57 5.86 -13.83
C ASP A 297 -18.43 7.38 -13.75
N TYR A 298 -19.26 8.05 -12.95
CA TYR A 298 -19.17 9.50 -12.76
C TYR A 298 -17.85 9.95 -12.09
N SER A 299 -17.13 9.07 -11.41
CA SER A 299 -15.84 9.40 -10.82
C SER A 299 -14.81 9.79 -11.88
N GLN A 300 -14.88 9.23 -13.09
CA GLN A 300 -13.99 9.59 -14.20
C GLN A 300 -14.26 11.00 -14.74
N GLY A 301 -15.46 11.52 -14.54
CA GLY A 301 -15.86 12.90 -14.91
C GLY A 301 -15.48 13.95 -13.89
N ILE A 302 -15.11 13.55 -12.67
CA ILE A 302 -14.83 14.50 -11.58
C ILE A 302 -13.32 14.71 -11.44
N ARG A 303 -12.91 15.97 -11.34
CA ARG A 303 -11.56 16.40 -10.95
C ARG A 303 -11.64 17.19 -9.67
N SER A 304 -10.66 17.07 -8.80
CA SER A 304 -10.58 17.81 -7.54
C SER A 304 -9.31 18.63 -7.44
N LYS A 305 -9.42 19.70 -6.67
CA LYS A 305 -8.28 20.50 -6.21
C LYS A 305 -8.56 20.92 -4.77
N LEU A 306 -7.63 20.58 -3.88
CA LEU A 306 -7.66 20.98 -2.48
C LEU A 306 -6.73 22.18 -2.27
N ASP A 307 -7.28 23.32 -1.82
CA ASP A 307 -6.51 24.50 -1.43
C ASP A 307 -6.59 24.65 0.09
N VAL A 308 -5.57 24.20 0.78
CA VAL A 308 -5.53 24.22 2.25
C VAL A 308 -5.31 25.61 2.84
N LYS A 309 -4.81 26.59 2.06
CA LYS A 309 -4.68 27.97 2.54
C LYS A 309 -6.06 28.58 2.67
N GLU A 310 -6.88 28.39 1.67
CA GLU A 310 -8.26 28.87 1.59
C GLU A 310 -9.25 27.92 2.29
N ASP A 311 -8.80 26.72 2.69
CA ASP A 311 -9.66 25.66 3.24
C ASP A 311 -10.82 25.31 2.29
N LEU A 312 -10.48 25.09 1.02
CA LEU A 312 -11.42 25.00 -0.09
C LEU A 312 -11.15 23.75 -0.93
N LEU A 313 -12.15 22.88 -1.05
CA LEU A 313 -12.17 21.80 -2.03
C LEU A 313 -12.96 22.25 -3.26
N THR A 314 -12.34 22.20 -4.43
CA THR A 314 -12.99 22.47 -5.71
C THR A 314 -13.20 21.14 -6.44
N LEU A 315 -14.46 20.83 -6.75
CA LEU A 315 -14.85 19.69 -7.60
C LEU A 315 -15.24 20.23 -8.97
N ARG A 316 -14.66 19.67 -10.02
CA ARG A 316 -14.98 20.00 -11.42
C ARG A 316 -15.62 18.79 -12.09
N ASN A 317 -16.76 19.01 -12.70
CA ASN A 317 -17.44 18.05 -13.56
C ASN A 317 -17.07 18.33 -15.02
N SER A 318 -16.54 17.35 -15.74
CA SER A 318 -16.24 17.44 -17.17
C SER A 318 -17.30 16.76 -18.06
N SER A 319 -18.36 16.21 -17.46
CA SER A 319 -19.46 15.60 -18.21
C SER A 319 -20.53 16.64 -18.61
N SER A 320 -21.35 16.29 -19.59
CA SER A 320 -22.48 17.11 -20.05
C SER A 320 -23.69 17.07 -19.13
N GLU A 321 -23.69 16.21 -18.13
CA GLU A 321 -24.78 16.03 -17.17
C GLU A 321 -24.36 16.50 -15.79
N PRO A 322 -25.28 17.07 -14.99
CA PRO A 322 -24.98 17.41 -13.60
C PRO A 322 -24.74 16.14 -12.77
N ILE A 323 -23.84 16.22 -11.80
CA ILE A 323 -23.56 15.11 -10.88
C ILE A 323 -24.15 15.42 -9.52
N PRO A 324 -25.18 14.68 -9.05
CA PRO A 324 -25.74 14.90 -7.72
C PRO A 324 -24.74 14.50 -6.65
N LEU A 325 -24.64 15.31 -5.60
CA LEU A 325 -23.80 15.07 -4.43
C LEU A 325 -24.63 14.85 -3.15
N GLY A 326 -25.94 14.78 -3.28
CA GLY A 326 -26.85 14.60 -2.12
C GLY A 326 -26.50 13.33 -1.35
N SER A 327 -26.37 13.44 -0.03
CA SER A 327 -25.96 12.34 0.88
C SER A 327 -24.56 11.80 0.64
N TRP A 328 -23.73 12.43 -0.22
CA TRP A 328 -22.32 12.08 -0.33
C TRP A 328 -21.55 12.46 0.93
N THR A 329 -20.47 11.76 1.20
CA THR A 329 -19.68 11.96 2.42
C THR A 329 -18.29 12.45 2.09
N LEU A 330 -17.88 13.53 2.74
CA LEU A 330 -16.55 14.11 2.68
C LEU A 330 -15.80 13.74 3.96
N TYR A 331 -14.62 13.18 3.83
CA TYR A 331 -13.77 12.79 4.95
C TYR A 331 -12.41 13.47 4.87
N SER A 332 -11.97 14.07 5.98
CA SER A 332 -10.60 14.61 6.17
C SER A 332 -9.83 13.68 7.08
N SER A 333 -8.74 13.13 6.58
CA SER A 333 -7.97 12.10 7.28
C SER A 333 -7.30 12.60 8.54
N ARG A 334 -6.75 13.84 8.50
CA ARG A 334 -6.02 14.38 9.63
C ARG A 334 -6.93 14.89 10.75
N GLY A 335 -8.03 15.52 10.38
CA GLY A 335 -9.02 16.06 11.33
C GLY A 335 -9.99 15.02 11.86
N ASP A 336 -9.94 13.79 11.32
CA ASP A 336 -10.92 12.73 11.60
C ASP A 336 -12.37 13.24 11.48
N THR A 337 -12.61 13.99 10.44
CA THR A 337 -13.89 14.67 10.31
C THR A 337 -14.63 14.14 9.09
N THR A 338 -15.80 13.60 9.33
CA THR A 338 -16.73 13.14 8.30
C THR A 338 -17.90 14.11 8.20
N ILE A 339 -18.22 14.57 7.00
CA ILE A 339 -19.31 15.50 6.73
C ILE A 339 -20.17 14.94 5.61
N VAL A 340 -21.48 14.86 5.85
CA VAL A 340 -22.46 14.51 4.82
C VAL A 340 -22.84 15.77 4.07
N LEU A 341 -22.79 15.73 2.74
CA LEU A 341 -23.20 16.86 1.89
C LEU A 341 -24.73 16.96 1.84
N PRO A 342 -25.28 18.18 1.70
CA PRO A 342 -26.73 18.40 1.61
C PRO A 342 -27.36 17.67 0.43
N ASP A 343 -28.62 17.28 0.56
CA ASP A 343 -29.34 16.53 -0.46
C ASP A 343 -29.53 17.30 -1.78
N ASP A 344 -29.51 18.63 -1.76
CA ASP A 344 -29.59 19.50 -2.93
C ASP A 344 -28.22 19.87 -3.54
N ALA A 345 -27.11 19.34 -2.99
CA ALA A 345 -25.78 19.57 -3.53
C ALA A 345 -25.61 18.85 -4.88
N PHE A 346 -25.01 19.55 -5.86
CA PHE A 346 -24.66 18.96 -7.16
C PHE A 346 -23.54 19.71 -7.85
N ILE A 347 -22.74 19.01 -8.67
CA ILE A 347 -21.78 19.66 -9.57
C ILE A 347 -22.47 19.91 -10.90
N PRO A 348 -22.60 21.17 -11.37
CA PRO A 348 -23.22 21.48 -12.67
C PRO A 348 -22.51 20.77 -13.83
N ALA A 349 -23.24 20.49 -14.92
CA ALA A 349 -22.66 20.01 -16.16
C ALA A 349 -21.55 20.96 -16.65
N ASN A 350 -20.38 20.40 -17.00
CA ASN A 350 -19.18 21.17 -17.37
C ASN A 350 -18.80 22.28 -16.38
N GLY A 351 -19.23 22.14 -15.12
CA GLY A 351 -19.15 23.17 -14.09
C GLY A 351 -18.23 22.80 -12.92
N VAL A 352 -18.32 23.64 -11.90
CA VAL A 352 -17.58 23.44 -10.65
C VAL A 352 -18.51 23.56 -9.44
N TYR A 353 -18.19 22.83 -8.37
CA TYR A 353 -18.79 22.94 -7.07
C TYR A 353 -17.69 23.14 -6.04
N LYS A 354 -17.78 24.15 -5.23
CA LYS A 354 -16.76 24.53 -4.26
C LYS A 354 -17.26 24.34 -2.85
N ILE A 355 -16.55 23.54 -2.08
CA ILE A 355 -16.86 23.22 -0.69
C ILE A 355 -15.84 23.93 0.20
N GLY A 356 -16.32 24.90 0.97
CA GLY A 356 -15.51 25.68 1.89
C GLY A 356 -15.96 25.52 3.35
N THR A 357 -15.24 26.15 4.26
CA THR A 357 -15.51 26.21 5.70
C THR A 357 -15.63 27.66 6.16
N HIS A 358 -15.86 27.91 7.45
CA HIS A 358 -15.86 29.27 7.99
C HIS A 358 -14.49 29.98 7.83
N SER A 359 -13.41 29.24 7.57
CA SER A 359 -12.07 29.80 7.28
C SER A 359 -11.86 30.13 5.81
N THR A 360 -12.80 29.81 4.93
CA THR A 360 -12.68 30.05 3.49
C THR A 360 -12.83 31.52 3.17
N GLY A 361 -11.80 32.12 2.58
CA GLY A 361 -11.84 33.49 2.09
C GLY A 361 -12.33 33.64 0.65
N ALA A 362 -12.39 32.52 -0.08
CA ALA A 362 -12.81 32.48 -1.47
C ALA A 362 -14.32 32.23 -1.61
N ASP A 363 -14.86 32.52 -2.79
CA ASP A 363 -16.24 32.19 -3.13
C ASP A 363 -16.46 30.67 -3.16
N ALA A 364 -17.42 30.17 -2.39
CA ALA A 364 -17.76 28.77 -2.25
C ALA A 364 -19.23 28.51 -2.59
N SER A 365 -19.52 27.33 -3.16
CA SER A 365 -20.89 26.87 -3.44
C SER A 365 -21.61 26.50 -2.16
N ILE A 366 -20.86 26.00 -1.17
CA ILE A 366 -21.35 25.72 0.17
C ILE A 366 -20.27 26.03 1.20
N ILE A 367 -20.68 26.51 2.36
CA ILE A 367 -19.85 26.68 3.56
C ILE A 367 -20.30 25.66 4.60
N LEU A 368 -19.40 24.74 4.93
CA LEU A 368 -19.63 23.73 5.95
C LEU A 368 -19.60 24.36 7.36
N SER A 369 -20.39 23.82 8.28
CA SER A 369 -20.52 24.32 9.65
C SER A 369 -19.32 23.96 10.54
N VAL A 370 -18.11 24.05 10.00
CA VAL A 370 -16.84 23.82 10.72
C VAL A 370 -15.90 25.01 10.50
N ASN A 371 -15.04 25.29 11.47
CA ASN A 371 -14.10 26.40 11.35
C ASN A 371 -13.05 26.15 10.28
N ARG A 372 -12.50 24.95 10.27
CA ARG A 372 -11.49 24.48 9.32
C ARG A 372 -11.58 22.96 9.21
N LEU A 373 -11.44 22.46 8.00
CA LEU A 373 -11.48 21.04 7.74
C LEU A 373 -10.08 20.47 7.42
N TRP A 374 -9.25 21.21 6.64
CA TRP A 374 -7.95 20.72 6.21
C TRP A 374 -6.78 21.46 6.85
N HIS A 375 -5.71 20.74 7.14
CA HIS A 375 -4.54 21.28 7.83
C HIS A 375 -3.68 22.14 6.89
N LYS A 376 -3.28 23.35 7.34
CA LYS A 376 -2.55 24.34 6.51
C LYS A 376 -1.15 23.96 6.12
N SER A 377 -0.43 23.21 6.93
CA SER A 377 1.02 23.02 6.83
C SER A 377 1.51 21.59 7.09
N LYS A 378 0.57 20.66 7.26
CA LYS A 378 0.86 19.24 7.39
C LYS A 378 0.02 18.49 6.38
N PHE A 379 0.49 17.33 5.96
CA PHE A 379 -0.26 16.48 5.05
C PHE A 379 -1.68 16.25 5.58
N ASP A 380 -2.64 16.32 4.66
CA ASP A 380 -4.03 15.98 4.92
C ASP A 380 -4.65 15.45 3.62
N GLN A 381 -5.44 14.43 3.75
CA GLN A 381 -6.11 13.76 2.62
C GLN A 381 -7.61 13.96 2.73
N CYS A 382 -8.20 14.29 1.61
CA CYS A 382 -9.64 14.39 1.44
C CYS A 382 -10.14 13.18 0.67
N VAL A 383 -11.07 12.43 1.22
CA VAL A 383 -11.76 11.32 0.55
C VAL A 383 -13.22 11.70 0.35
N LEU A 384 -13.71 11.57 -0.87
CA LEU A 384 -15.11 11.80 -1.22
C LEU A 384 -15.78 10.46 -1.51
N TYR A 385 -16.84 10.15 -0.79
CA TYR A 385 -17.66 8.96 -0.95
C TYR A 385 -19.01 9.32 -1.57
N ASP A 386 -19.55 8.46 -2.43
CA ASP A 386 -20.94 8.59 -2.89
C ASP A 386 -21.95 8.17 -1.81
N ALA A 387 -23.25 8.34 -2.11
CA ALA A 387 -24.34 7.98 -1.19
C ALA A 387 -24.37 6.47 -0.83
N SER A 388 -23.73 5.62 -1.62
CA SER A 388 -23.59 4.17 -1.37
C SER A 388 -22.32 3.84 -0.56
N GLY A 389 -21.49 4.84 -0.24
CA GLY A 389 -20.22 4.67 0.46
C GLY A 389 -19.05 4.24 -0.41
N ASN A 390 -19.16 4.35 -1.75
CA ASN A 390 -18.03 4.09 -2.65
C ASN A 390 -17.10 5.30 -2.70
N ILE A 391 -15.78 5.09 -2.70
CA ILE A 391 -14.83 6.16 -2.95
C ILE A 391 -15.02 6.66 -4.40
N VAL A 392 -15.25 7.95 -4.52
CA VAL A 392 -15.33 8.65 -5.81
C VAL A 392 -13.98 9.26 -6.18
N LEU A 393 -13.30 9.84 -5.20
CA LEU A 393 -11.97 10.39 -5.37
C LEU A 393 -11.23 10.48 -4.03
N ILE A 394 -9.91 10.47 -4.15
CA ILE A 394 -8.99 10.82 -3.08
C ILE A 394 -8.14 11.99 -3.59
N THR A 395 -7.99 13.03 -2.80
CA THR A 395 -7.10 14.15 -3.10
C THR A 395 -6.37 14.57 -1.83
N ASP A 396 -5.14 14.98 -1.97
CA ASP A 396 -4.32 15.49 -0.88
C ASP A 396 -3.97 16.97 -1.10
N ASN A 397 -3.34 17.55 -0.11
CA ASN A 397 -2.96 18.96 -0.13
C ASN A 397 -1.58 19.23 -0.74
N GLY A 398 -0.91 18.21 -1.31
CA GLY A 398 0.44 18.31 -1.92
C GLY A 398 1.54 18.68 -0.92
N MET A 399 1.29 18.62 0.37
CA MET A 399 2.30 18.82 1.41
C MET A 399 3.09 17.53 1.60
N PRO A 400 4.40 17.61 1.89
CA PRO A 400 5.13 16.45 2.36
C PRO A 400 4.55 16.03 3.71
N GLU A 401 4.56 14.77 3.94
CA GLU A 401 4.04 14.10 5.13
C GLU A 401 4.84 14.34 6.39
#